data_41ab02bdf3a14d38acf7697c90132de1
#
_entry.id   41ab02bdf3a14d38acf7697c90132de1
#
_cell.length_a   1.000
_cell.length_b   1.000
_cell.length_c   1.000
_cell.angle_alpha   90.00
_cell.angle_beta   90.00
_cell.angle_gamma   90.00
#
_symmetry.space_group_name_H-M   'P 1'
#
loop_
_entity.id
_entity.type
_entity.pdbx_description
1 polymer ?
#
loop_
_entity_poly.entity_id
_entity_poly.type
_entity_poly.pdbx_seq_one_letter_code
_entity_poly.pdbx_strand_id
1 'polypeptide(L)'
;ETDSLLLELDRTIKERPKYISHKEEILINLKRELQQNSSKEKSFSILGRLLEEYRSYNADSSLFYCKKRYQLAIQIKKQEYIDNTQMNMAEIMGLAGMYKEAIDMISSIKVSQLPDYLHPYYYHVHRILYGLMADYAITDQEKKNIYSKN
;
A
#
# COMPACT_ATOMS: atom_id res chain seq x y z
N GLU A 1 -19.43 22.50 19.66
CA GLU A 1 -18.44 21.53 19.10
C GLU A 1 -19.13 20.38 18.39
N THR A 2 -20.16 19.74 18.97
CA THR A 2 -20.87 18.58 18.37
C THR A 2 -21.57 18.95 17.05
N ASP A 3 -22.20 20.12 16.97
CA ASP A 3 -22.90 20.59 15.74
C ASP A 3 -21.93 20.87 14.58
N SER A 4 -20.70 21.33 14.88
CA SER A 4 -19.66 21.55 13.88
C SER A 4 -19.17 20.23 13.27
N LEU A 5 -18.99 19.20 14.10
CA LEU A 5 -18.58 17.86 13.66
C LEU A 5 -19.68 17.18 12.81
N LEU A 6 -20.95 17.35 13.18
CA LEU A 6 -22.09 16.83 12.42
C LEU A 6 -22.22 17.51 11.05
N LEU A 7 -22.02 18.82 10.98
CA LEU A 7 -22.02 19.56 9.70
C LEU A 7 -20.86 19.14 8.80
N GLU A 8 -19.68 18.90 9.36
CA GLU A 8 -18.51 18.41 8.61
C GLU A 8 -18.73 16.99 8.10
N LEU A 9 -19.34 16.12 8.91
CA LEU A 9 -19.71 14.76 8.54
C LEU A 9 -20.74 14.77 7.39
N ASP A 10 -21.79 15.57 7.50
CA ASP A 10 -22.82 15.74 6.45
C ASP A 10 -22.23 16.24 5.13
N ARG A 11 -21.29 17.19 5.20
CA ARG A 11 -20.57 17.69 4.03
C ARG A 11 -19.74 16.60 3.38
N THR A 12 -18.99 15.83 4.19
CA THR A 12 -18.16 14.73 3.70
C THR A 12 -19.00 13.64 3.02
N ILE A 13 -20.16 13.30 3.59
CA ILE A 13 -21.10 12.34 3.01
C ILE A 13 -21.64 12.85 1.65
N LYS A 14 -21.98 14.12 1.55
CA LYS A 14 -22.48 14.73 0.30
C LYS A 14 -21.42 14.84 -0.80
N GLU A 15 -20.16 15.01 -0.42
CA GLU A 15 -19.03 15.10 -1.36
C GLU A 15 -18.49 13.71 -1.78
N ARG A 16 -18.80 12.65 -1.04
CA ARG A 16 -18.35 11.28 -1.31
C ARG A 16 -18.61 10.79 -2.74
N PRO A 17 -19.80 10.98 -3.35
CA PRO A 17 -20.05 10.53 -4.71
C PRO A 17 -19.13 11.20 -5.74
N LYS A 18 -18.84 12.50 -5.56
CA LYS A 18 -17.93 13.25 -6.44
C LYS A 18 -16.50 12.74 -6.33
N TYR A 19 -16.05 12.44 -5.10
CA TYR A 19 -14.74 11.88 -4.85
C TYR A 19 -14.59 10.50 -5.50
N ILE A 20 -15.56 9.62 -5.34
CA ILE A 20 -15.58 8.28 -5.95
C ILE A 20 -15.54 8.38 -7.47
N SER A 21 -16.39 9.23 -8.07
CA SER A 21 -16.44 9.42 -9.53
C SER A 21 -15.10 9.94 -10.09
N HIS A 22 -14.46 10.88 -9.40
CA HIS A 22 -13.16 11.40 -9.80
C HIS A 22 -12.05 10.33 -9.70
N LYS A 23 -12.08 9.50 -8.63
CA LYS A 23 -11.15 8.40 -8.46
C LYS A 23 -11.30 7.33 -9.54
N GLU A 24 -12.53 6.98 -9.88
CA GLU A 24 -12.82 6.03 -10.96
C GLU A 24 -12.33 6.54 -12.33
N GLU A 25 -12.48 7.83 -12.60
CA GLU A 25 -11.97 8.45 -13.82
C GLU A 25 -10.44 8.35 -13.91
N ILE A 26 -9.72 8.63 -12.82
CA ILE A 26 -8.27 8.47 -12.74
C ILE A 26 -7.87 7.01 -13.03
N LEU A 27 -8.54 6.05 -12.42
CA LEU A 27 -8.28 4.62 -12.61
C LEU A 27 -8.53 4.17 -14.05
N ILE A 28 -9.60 4.63 -14.68
CA ILE A 28 -9.93 4.34 -16.09
C ILE A 28 -8.84 4.89 -17.00
N ASN A 29 -8.40 6.12 -16.78
CA ASN A 29 -7.36 6.76 -17.59
C ASN A 29 -6.00 6.04 -17.45
N LEU A 30 -5.60 5.66 -16.22
CA LEU A 30 -4.38 4.90 -15.97
C LEU A 30 -4.40 3.52 -16.63
N LYS A 31 -5.54 2.82 -16.59
CA LYS A 31 -5.70 1.51 -17.26
C LYS A 31 -5.61 1.64 -18.77
N ARG A 32 -6.21 2.68 -19.34
CA ARG A 32 -6.12 2.98 -20.78
C ARG A 32 -4.68 3.28 -21.18
N GLU A 33 -4.00 4.13 -20.41
CA GLU A 33 -2.59 4.45 -20.64
C GLU A 33 -1.70 3.20 -20.58
N LEU A 34 -1.94 2.30 -19.63
CA LEU A 34 -1.23 1.03 -19.51
C LEU A 34 -1.44 0.13 -20.74
N GLN A 35 -2.66 0.06 -21.26
CA GLN A 35 -2.96 -0.76 -22.47
C GLN A 35 -2.34 -0.20 -23.74
N GLN A 36 -2.25 1.12 -23.87
CA GLN A 36 -1.73 1.79 -25.06
C GLN A 36 -0.20 1.91 -25.08
N ASN A 37 0.45 1.61 -23.96
CA ASN A 37 1.88 1.80 -23.82
C ASN A 37 2.66 0.51 -24.08
N SER A 38 3.77 0.63 -24.83
CA SER A 38 4.68 -0.48 -25.18
C SER A 38 5.98 -0.49 -24.37
N SER A 39 6.30 0.59 -23.64
CA SER A 39 7.52 0.66 -22.82
C SER A 39 7.33 -0.03 -21.48
N LYS A 40 8.23 -0.95 -21.13
CA LYS A 40 8.21 -1.65 -19.84
C LYS A 40 8.41 -0.69 -18.66
N GLU A 41 9.32 0.25 -18.80
CA GLU A 41 9.62 1.26 -17.76
C GLU A 41 8.41 2.17 -17.51
N LYS A 42 7.75 2.62 -18.58
CA LYS A 42 6.53 3.41 -18.47
C LYS A 42 5.39 2.58 -17.85
N SER A 43 5.23 1.32 -18.24
CA SER A 43 4.26 0.40 -17.63
C SER A 43 4.55 0.19 -16.15
N PHE A 44 5.82 0.07 -15.75
CA PHE A 44 6.22 -0.04 -14.35
C PHE A 44 5.79 1.19 -13.53
N SER A 45 5.96 2.39 -14.09
CA SER A 45 5.50 3.64 -13.44
C SER A 45 3.98 3.70 -13.32
N ILE A 46 3.24 3.38 -14.39
CA ILE A 46 1.77 3.40 -14.40
C ILE A 46 1.20 2.37 -13.41
N LEU A 47 1.78 1.17 -13.34
CA LEU A 47 1.39 0.16 -12.35
C LEU A 47 1.62 0.64 -10.91
N GLY A 48 2.69 1.42 -10.67
CA GLY A 48 2.92 2.08 -9.38
C GLY A 48 1.81 3.07 -9.03
N ARG A 49 1.37 3.89 -9.97
CA ARG A 49 0.25 4.81 -9.77
C ARG A 49 -1.08 4.08 -9.53
N LEU A 50 -1.35 3.00 -10.25
CA LEU A 50 -2.54 2.18 -10.05
C LEU A 50 -2.59 1.57 -8.66
N LEU A 51 -1.49 0.98 -8.19
CA LEU A 51 -1.45 0.41 -6.83
C LEU A 51 -1.66 1.47 -5.75
N GLU A 52 -1.10 2.68 -5.91
CA GLU A 52 -1.30 3.80 -4.98
C GLU A 52 -2.77 4.27 -4.96
N GLU A 53 -3.39 4.43 -6.12
CA GLU A 53 -4.79 4.82 -6.22
C GLU A 53 -5.72 3.79 -5.56
N TYR A 54 -5.39 2.48 -5.65
CA TYR A 54 -6.16 1.43 -5.02
C TYR A 54 -5.86 1.23 -3.53
N ARG A 55 -4.70 1.67 -3.03
CA ARG A 55 -4.24 1.39 -1.66
C ARG A 55 -5.28 1.74 -0.58
N SER A 56 -5.92 2.90 -0.69
CA SER A 56 -6.95 3.37 0.25
C SER A 56 -8.38 3.01 -0.15
N TYR A 57 -8.57 2.40 -1.31
CA TYR A 57 -9.88 2.16 -1.91
C TYR A 57 -10.24 0.67 -2.00
N ASN A 58 -9.29 -0.16 -2.43
CA ASN A 58 -9.48 -1.60 -2.61
C ASN A 58 -8.13 -2.33 -2.47
N ALA A 59 -7.94 -2.99 -1.33
CA ALA A 59 -6.68 -3.68 -1.02
C ALA A 59 -6.37 -4.83 -2.00
N ASP A 60 -7.38 -5.59 -2.44
CA ASP A 60 -7.20 -6.70 -3.38
C ASP A 60 -6.70 -6.21 -4.73
N SER A 61 -7.31 -5.12 -5.22
CA SER A 61 -6.86 -4.48 -6.47
C SER A 61 -5.46 -3.90 -6.34
N SER A 62 -5.13 -3.29 -5.20
CA SER A 62 -3.78 -2.79 -4.92
C SER A 62 -2.75 -3.93 -4.98
N LEU A 63 -3.03 -5.05 -4.32
CA LEU A 63 -2.17 -6.24 -4.35
C LEU A 63 -2.04 -6.84 -5.76
N PHE A 64 -3.13 -6.87 -6.53
CA PHE A 64 -3.11 -7.34 -7.91
C PHE A 64 -2.15 -6.53 -8.79
N TYR A 65 -2.23 -5.20 -8.73
CA TYR A 65 -1.34 -4.33 -9.49
C TYR A 65 0.09 -4.35 -8.97
N CYS A 66 0.29 -4.53 -7.66
CA CYS A 66 1.60 -4.73 -7.08
C CYS A 66 2.28 -6.00 -7.60
N LYS A 67 1.56 -7.12 -7.67
CA LYS A 67 2.08 -8.37 -8.25
C LYS A 67 2.46 -8.22 -9.72
N LYS A 68 1.64 -7.54 -10.52
CA LYS A 68 1.96 -7.23 -11.92
C LYS A 68 3.22 -6.38 -12.04
N ARG A 69 3.33 -5.36 -11.18
CA ARG A 69 4.51 -4.49 -11.14
C ARG A 69 5.77 -5.26 -10.77
N TYR A 70 5.69 -6.19 -9.82
CA TYR A 70 6.81 -7.06 -9.44
C TYR A 70 7.26 -7.97 -10.58
N GLN A 71 6.33 -8.63 -11.27
CA GLN A 71 6.66 -9.46 -12.44
C GLN A 71 7.36 -8.65 -13.53
N LEU A 72 6.90 -7.41 -13.76
CA LEU A 72 7.52 -6.51 -14.72
C LEU A 72 8.92 -6.07 -14.29
N ALA A 73 9.14 -5.80 -13.00
CA ALA A 73 10.44 -5.47 -12.43
C ALA A 73 11.47 -6.58 -12.68
N ILE A 74 11.06 -7.85 -12.51
CA ILE A 74 11.89 -9.02 -12.82
C ILE A 74 12.24 -9.07 -14.31
N GLN A 75 11.29 -8.77 -15.19
CA GLN A 75 11.51 -8.75 -16.66
C GLN A 75 12.46 -7.61 -17.08
N ILE A 76 12.41 -6.47 -16.40
CA ILE A 76 13.30 -5.32 -16.65
C ILE A 76 14.71 -5.62 -16.12
N LYS A 77 14.86 -6.51 -15.12
CA LYS A 77 16.12 -6.91 -14.50
C LYS A 77 16.87 -5.77 -13.79
N LYS A 78 16.12 -4.78 -13.28
CA LYS A 78 16.68 -3.71 -12.44
C LYS A 78 16.39 -4.00 -10.98
N GLN A 79 17.45 -4.16 -10.17
CA GLN A 79 17.32 -4.51 -8.76
C GLN A 79 16.53 -3.44 -7.98
N GLU A 80 16.76 -2.17 -8.26
CA GLU A 80 16.01 -1.07 -7.64
C GLU A 80 14.48 -1.17 -7.86
N TYR A 81 14.04 -1.69 -9.01
CA TYR A 81 12.61 -1.89 -9.30
C TYR A 81 12.05 -3.10 -8.55
N ILE A 82 12.85 -4.15 -8.41
CA ILE A 82 12.50 -5.34 -7.63
C ILE A 82 12.36 -4.95 -6.16
N ASP A 83 13.34 -4.26 -5.59
CA ASP A 83 13.34 -3.82 -4.19
C ASP A 83 12.16 -2.86 -3.91
N ASN A 84 11.91 -1.91 -4.82
CA ASN A 84 10.78 -0.99 -4.69
C ASN A 84 9.45 -1.74 -4.62
N THR A 85 9.23 -2.73 -5.49
CA THR A 85 7.99 -3.51 -5.49
C THR A 85 7.89 -4.47 -4.31
N GLN A 86 9.00 -4.99 -3.81
CA GLN A 86 9.01 -5.76 -2.57
C GLN A 86 8.59 -4.90 -1.37
N MET A 87 9.05 -3.65 -1.29
CA MET A 87 8.59 -2.69 -0.27
C MET A 87 7.09 -2.39 -0.38
N ASN A 88 6.58 -2.16 -1.61
CA ASN A 88 5.13 -2.00 -1.83
C ASN A 88 4.35 -3.21 -1.32
N MET A 89 4.82 -4.41 -1.65
CA MET A 89 4.16 -5.65 -1.28
C MET A 89 4.17 -5.87 0.24
N ALA A 90 5.31 -5.62 0.89
CA ALA A 90 5.43 -5.70 2.35
C ALA A 90 4.46 -4.73 3.05
N GLU A 91 4.33 -3.49 2.57
CA GLU A 91 3.39 -2.52 3.12
C GLU A 91 1.94 -2.98 2.97
N ILE A 92 1.53 -3.44 1.78
CA ILE A 92 0.17 -3.94 1.52
C ILE A 92 -0.13 -5.17 2.39
N MET A 93 0.80 -6.11 2.50
CA MET A 93 0.66 -7.30 3.34
C MET A 93 0.54 -6.92 4.83
N GLY A 94 1.35 -5.97 5.29
CA GLY A 94 1.27 -5.47 6.66
C GLY A 94 -0.09 -4.85 6.99
N LEU A 95 -0.63 -4.03 6.09
CA LEU A 95 -1.97 -3.45 6.23
C LEU A 95 -3.08 -4.52 6.22
N ALA A 96 -2.86 -5.65 5.54
CA ALA A 96 -3.76 -6.80 5.55
C ALA A 96 -3.56 -7.73 6.76
N GLY A 97 -2.66 -7.43 7.70
CA GLY A 97 -2.37 -8.23 8.89
C GLY A 97 -1.42 -9.41 8.66
N MET A 98 -0.83 -9.53 7.48
CA MET A 98 0.14 -10.57 7.12
C MET A 98 1.55 -10.14 7.55
N TYR A 99 1.75 -9.96 8.86
CA TYR A 99 2.96 -9.33 9.41
C TYR A 99 4.22 -10.16 9.18
N LYS A 100 4.13 -11.48 9.33
CA LYS A 100 5.28 -12.37 9.15
C LYS A 100 5.80 -12.29 7.73
N GLU A 101 4.93 -12.45 6.76
CA GLU A 101 5.25 -12.41 5.33
C GLU A 101 5.79 -11.03 4.94
N ALA A 102 5.22 -9.97 5.48
CA ALA A 102 5.66 -8.60 5.25
C ALA A 102 7.08 -8.35 5.78
N ILE A 103 7.38 -8.80 7.00
CA ILE A 103 8.71 -8.68 7.60
C ILE A 103 9.74 -9.53 6.84
N ASP A 104 9.41 -10.78 6.51
CA ASP A 104 10.29 -11.65 5.73
C ASP A 104 10.65 -11.00 4.39
N MET A 105 9.68 -10.39 3.72
CA MET A 105 9.89 -9.71 2.44
C MET A 105 10.79 -8.49 2.55
N ILE A 106 10.54 -7.59 3.51
CA ILE A 106 11.36 -6.37 3.64
C ILE A 106 12.76 -6.68 4.17
N SER A 107 12.91 -7.71 5.00
CA SER A 107 14.20 -8.14 5.56
C SER A 107 15.13 -8.74 4.50
N SER A 108 14.60 -9.18 3.37
CA SER A 108 15.40 -9.66 2.24
C SER A 108 16.12 -8.52 1.48
N ILE A 109 15.71 -7.27 1.68
CA ILE A 109 16.25 -6.10 1.00
C ILE A 109 17.53 -5.64 1.69
N LYS A 110 18.62 -5.53 0.93
CA LYS A 110 19.90 -5.02 1.41
C LYS A 110 19.92 -3.49 1.29
N VAL A 111 19.73 -2.79 2.41
CA VAL A 111 19.67 -1.31 2.46
C VAL A 111 20.90 -0.66 1.82
N SER A 112 22.09 -1.23 2.02
CA SER A 112 23.34 -0.72 1.45
C SER A 112 23.39 -0.75 -0.09
N GLN A 113 22.48 -1.48 -0.72
CA GLN A 113 22.38 -1.59 -2.19
C GLN A 113 21.20 -0.78 -2.75
N LEU A 114 20.35 -0.23 -1.86
CA LEU A 114 19.26 0.64 -2.29
C LEU A 114 19.78 2.00 -2.73
N PRO A 115 19.24 2.56 -3.83
CA PRO A 115 19.46 3.96 -4.17
C PRO A 115 18.98 4.89 -3.04
N ASP A 116 19.69 5.99 -2.83
CA ASP A 116 19.42 6.94 -1.74
C ASP A 116 17.95 7.42 -1.71
N TYR A 117 17.33 7.61 -2.88
CA TYR A 117 15.95 8.07 -2.97
C TYR A 117 14.91 7.04 -2.45
N LEU A 118 15.29 5.77 -2.31
CA LEU A 118 14.42 4.69 -1.77
C LEU A 118 14.59 4.49 -0.26
N HIS A 119 15.64 5.02 0.36
CA HIS A 119 15.88 4.88 1.80
C HIS A 119 14.71 5.42 2.66
N PRO A 120 14.15 6.62 2.38
CA PRO A 120 13.01 7.12 3.16
C PRO A 120 11.80 6.19 3.11
N TYR A 121 11.53 5.59 1.95
CA TYR A 121 10.43 4.65 1.80
C TYR A 121 10.69 3.33 2.53
N TYR A 122 11.90 2.81 2.47
CA TYR A 122 12.31 1.61 3.22
C TYR A 122 12.06 1.78 4.73
N TYR A 123 12.52 2.87 5.32
CA TYR A 123 12.30 3.14 6.73
C TYR A 123 10.84 3.44 7.05
N HIS A 124 10.11 4.05 6.15
CA HIS A 124 8.68 4.28 6.30
C HIS A 124 7.90 2.96 6.40
N VAL A 125 8.18 1.99 5.52
CA VAL A 125 7.54 0.67 5.55
C VAL A 125 7.88 -0.07 6.85
N HIS A 126 9.14 -0.05 7.28
CA HIS A 126 9.53 -0.63 8.58
C HIS A 126 8.74 -0.02 9.73
N ARG A 127 8.64 1.31 9.77
CA ARG A 127 7.90 2.02 10.82
C ARG A 127 6.43 1.62 10.85
N ILE A 128 5.78 1.51 9.68
CA ILE A 128 4.39 1.05 9.59
C ILE A 128 4.25 -0.37 10.11
N LEU A 129 5.07 -1.30 9.64
CA LEU A 129 4.99 -2.71 10.03
C LEU A 129 5.17 -2.90 11.54
N TYR A 130 6.20 -2.32 12.13
CA TYR A 130 6.43 -2.42 13.58
C TYR A 130 5.34 -1.72 14.39
N GLY A 131 4.79 -0.58 13.92
CA GLY A 131 3.65 0.09 14.53
C GLY A 131 2.41 -0.80 14.57
N LEU A 132 2.03 -1.38 13.42
CA LEU A 132 0.89 -2.29 13.32
C LEU A 132 1.06 -3.55 14.18
N MET A 133 2.26 -4.12 14.24
CA MET A 133 2.56 -5.27 15.09
C MET A 133 2.45 -4.92 16.58
N ALA A 134 2.91 -3.75 16.99
CA ALA A 134 2.80 -3.28 18.36
C ALA A 134 1.34 -3.08 18.78
N ASP A 135 0.53 -2.45 17.93
CA ASP A 135 -0.90 -2.26 18.15
C ASP A 135 -1.64 -3.60 18.25
N TYR A 136 -1.31 -4.55 17.39
CA TYR A 136 -1.87 -5.90 17.45
C TYR A 136 -1.51 -6.61 18.76
N ALA A 137 -0.25 -6.53 19.21
CA ALA A 137 0.20 -7.16 20.45
C ALA A 137 -0.51 -6.59 21.69
N ILE A 138 -0.73 -5.27 21.73
CA ILE A 138 -1.48 -4.61 22.82
C ILE A 138 -2.92 -5.11 22.83
N THR A 139 -3.61 -5.13 21.68
CA THR A 139 -4.99 -5.59 21.55
C THR A 139 -5.15 -7.06 21.93
N ASP A 140 -4.21 -7.91 21.56
CA ASP A 140 -4.22 -9.34 21.94
C ASP A 140 -4.03 -9.52 23.45
N GLN A 141 -3.15 -8.74 24.08
CA GLN A 141 -2.93 -8.78 25.51
C GLN A 141 -4.17 -8.30 26.29
N GLU A 142 -4.83 -7.25 25.83
CA GLU A 142 -6.09 -6.77 26.41
C GLU A 142 -7.19 -7.82 26.34
N LYS A 143 -7.36 -8.50 25.19
CA LYS A 143 -8.30 -9.61 25.03
C LYS A 143 -7.99 -10.75 26.01
N LYS A 144 -6.73 -11.18 26.11
CA LYS A 144 -6.31 -12.23 27.05
C LYS A 144 -6.64 -11.85 28.49
N ASN A 145 -6.42 -10.59 28.87
CA ASN A 145 -6.75 -10.09 30.22
C ASN A 145 -8.26 -10.10 30.51
N ILE A 146 -9.11 -9.85 29.53
CA ILE A 146 -10.57 -9.91 29.65
C ILE A 146 -11.03 -11.37 29.82
N TYR A 147 -10.53 -12.29 29.00
CA TYR A 147 -10.92 -13.71 29.05
C TYR A 147 -10.36 -14.47 30.27
N SER A 148 -9.27 -14.00 30.87
CA SER A 148 -8.69 -14.60 32.08
C SER A 148 -9.39 -14.21 33.36
N LYS A 149 -10.28 -13.23 33.34
CA LYS A 149 -11.06 -12.72 34.51
C LYS A 149 -12.46 -13.33 34.62
N ASN A 150 -12.87 -14.16 33.67
CA ASN A 150 -14.12 -14.93 33.67
C ASN A 150 -13.84 -16.41 33.91
#